data_1571ba61cb21796a4818150f3244aaff
#
_entry.id   1571ba61cb21796a4818150f3244aaff
#
_cell.length_a   1.000
_cell.length_b   1.000
_cell.length_c   1.000
_cell.angle_alpha   90.00
_cell.angle_beta   90.00
_cell.angle_gamma   90.00
#
_symmetry.space_group_name_H-M   'P 1'
#
loop_
_entity.id
_entity.type
_entity.pdbx_description
1 polymer ?
#
loop_
_entity_poly.entity_id
_entity_poly.type
_entity_poly.pdbx_seq_one_letter_code
_entity_poly.pdbx_strand_id
1 'polypeptide(L)'
;MRFAFWLVVLRVLSLVALGVSGALLIDYVSFNPSFCSPGSGCSAVRASGWGYLFGGKLPVPALGIAGFAGLFVVSLSKDLRKWVFPMAAVGGVMAAIFIAVQAIVIQEFCTLCVAVDVAGIGAALAAYFNSRQPSARDPFAGWAWVCFAVAAVGAPLIWPSFRPEAPIPPGIVSYYQKGKINVVEFADFECPFCRALHPLLKKLVAENPGRVNFVRLNMPLPRHARALDAAKASVCAETQAKGDPMADRLFDDDNLSRTNIRRIAVELGLDAKAFDACMEAPTTAERIARESKILRDAGFQGLPTTWVGARQIIGLQSEEAFREAFQQAARGEEVKGLPAGVFAAIVAAAVGAVAFLGRRDDEDDEPAPPARHAAAAGGNDDDPSDTAHGADASDDDDDDDD
;
A
#
# COMPACT_ATOMS: atom_id res chain seq x y z
N MET A 1 -29.01 29.71 -0.48
CA MET A 1 -28.37 28.82 -1.49
C MET A 1 -28.26 27.38 -0.97
N ARG A 2 -28.61 26.36 -1.75
CA ARG A 2 -28.49 24.97 -1.35
C ARG A 2 -27.14 24.46 -1.83
N PHE A 3 -26.22 24.16 -0.90
CA PHE A 3 -24.94 23.52 -1.23
C PHE A 3 -25.14 22.08 -1.71
N ALA A 4 -24.28 21.64 -2.63
CA ALA A 4 -24.25 20.28 -3.13
C ALA A 4 -23.66 19.31 -2.08
N PHE A 5 -24.26 19.28 -0.88
CA PHE A 5 -23.78 18.52 0.27
C PHE A 5 -23.43 17.06 -0.09
N TRP A 6 -24.38 16.36 -0.72
CA TRP A 6 -24.17 14.95 -1.06
C TRP A 6 -23.10 14.73 -2.13
N LEU A 7 -22.91 15.70 -3.05
CA LEU A 7 -21.83 15.65 -4.02
C LEU A 7 -20.47 15.82 -3.36
N VAL A 8 -20.36 16.71 -2.37
CA VAL A 8 -19.13 16.88 -1.57
C VAL A 8 -18.85 15.62 -0.78
N VAL A 9 -19.85 15.05 -0.09
CA VAL A 9 -19.71 13.79 0.65
C VAL A 9 -19.22 12.66 -0.26
N LEU A 10 -19.82 12.51 -1.44
CA LEU A 10 -19.41 11.50 -2.42
C LEU A 10 -17.95 11.67 -2.83
N ARG A 11 -17.51 12.88 -3.14
CA ARG A 11 -16.12 13.16 -3.55
C ARG A 11 -15.14 12.92 -2.42
N VAL A 12 -15.45 13.35 -1.20
CA VAL A 12 -14.61 13.12 -0.03
C VAL A 12 -14.46 11.62 0.23
N LEU A 13 -15.57 10.87 0.22
CA LEU A 13 -15.52 9.41 0.41
C LEU A 13 -14.73 8.71 -0.72
N SER A 14 -14.89 9.17 -1.97
CA SER A 14 -14.11 8.63 -3.09
C SER A 14 -12.61 8.89 -2.93
N LEU A 15 -12.21 10.08 -2.47
CA LEU A 15 -10.81 10.42 -2.23
C LEU A 15 -10.22 9.66 -1.04
N VAL A 16 -10.99 9.49 0.05
CA VAL A 16 -10.57 8.66 1.19
C VAL A 16 -10.36 7.21 0.74
N ALA A 17 -11.34 6.63 0.04
CA ALA A 17 -11.23 5.27 -0.47
C ALA A 17 -10.08 5.11 -1.47
N LEU A 18 -9.83 6.10 -2.32
CA LEU A 18 -8.69 6.14 -3.23
C LEU A 18 -7.37 6.11 -2.46
N GLY A 19 -7.20 6.95 -1.46
CA GLY A 19 -5.99 7.02 -0.63
C GLY A 19 -5.74 5.73 0.15
N VAL A 20 -6.77 5.16 0.76
CA VAL A 20 -6.66 3.89 1.50
C VAL A 20 -6.40 2.72 0.56
N SER A 21 -7.01 2.69 -0.63
CA SER A 21 -6.69 1.69 -1.67
C SER A 21 -5.24 1.81 -2.15
N GLY A 22 -4.71 3.04 -2.27
CA GLY A 22 -3.30 3.30 -2.56
C GLY A 22 -2.38 2.75 -1.48
N ALA A 23 -2.69 2.98 -0.20
CA ALA A 23 -1.96 2.45 0.94
C ALA A 23 -1.95 0.90 0.94
N LEU A 24 -3.11 0.29 0.70
CA LEU A 24 -3.22 -1.17 0.56
C LEU A 24 -2.41 -1.69 -0.62
N LEU A 25 -2.45 -1.02 -1.78
CA LEU A 25 -1.68 -1.46 -2.94
C LEU A 25 -0.18 -1.43 -2.66
N ILE A 26 0.32 -0.39 -1.99
CA ILE A 26 1.72 -0.32 -1.54
C ILE A 26 2.07 -1.55 -0.70
N ASP A 27 1.23 -1.92 0.26
CA ASP A 27 1.47 -3.08 1.11
C ASP A 27 1.37 -4.42 0.35
N TYR A 28 0.55 -4.49 -0.72
CA TYR A 28 0.44 -5.68 -1.56
C TYR A 28 1.65 -5.91 -2.46
N VAL A 29 2.30 -4.84 -2.92
CA VAL A 29 3.47 -4.92 -3.80
C VAL A 29 4.80 -4.81 -3.04
N SER A 30 4.78 -4.30 -1.81
CA SER A 30 5.96 -4.15 -0.97
C SER A 30 6.25 -5.40 -0.15
N PHE A 31 7.51 -5.74 0.00
CA PHE A 31 7.94 -6.79 0.92
C PHE A 31 7.83 -6.35 2.38
N ASN A 32 7.95 -5.05 2.66
CA ASN A 32 7.79 -4.46 4.00
C ASN A 32 6.49 -3.65 4.06
N PRO A 33 5.37 -4.23 4.52
CA PRO A 33 4.11 -3.50 4.63
C PRO A 33 4.24 -2.31 5.57
N SER A 34 3.68 -1.18 5.13
CA SER A 34 3.81 0.09 5.84
C SER A 34 2.55 0.47 6.62
N PHE A 35 1.42 -0.10 6.24
CA PHE A 35 0.10 0.23 6.76
C PHE A 35 -0.56 -0.95 7.48
N CYS A 36 -0.23 -2.18 7.09
CA CYS A 36 -0.76 -3.41 7.66
C CYS A 36 0.26 -4.03 8.61
N SER A 37 -0.06 -4.12 9.89
CA SER A 37 0.81 -4.80 10.86
C SER A 37 0.87 -6.30 10.59
N PRO A 38 2.02 -6.94 10.79
CA PRO A 38 2.16 -8.39 10.75
C PRO A 38 1.17 -9.06 11.73
N GLY A 39 0.56 -10.17 11.31
CA GLY A 39 -0.42 -10.89 12.13
C GLY A 39 -1.80 -10.21 12.23
N SER A 40 -2.01 -9.09 11.54
CA SER A 40 -3.33 -8.45 11.46
C SER A 40 -4.23 -9.14 10.43
N GLY A 41 -5.54 -8.90 10.50
CA GLY A 41 -6.49 -9.36 9.50
C GLY A 41 -6.15 -8.94 8.07
N CYS A 42 -5.38 -7.86 7.88
CA CYS A 42 -4.81 -7.47 6.58
C CYS A 42 -3.92 -8.56 5.98
N SER A 43 -3.05 -9.18 6.78
CA SER A 43 -2.17 -10.26 6.33
C SER A 43 -2.97 -11.52 6.00
N ALA A 44 -4.03 -11.80 6.76
CA ALA A 44 -4.93 -12.92 6.51
C ALA A 44 -5.69 -12.75 5.18
N VAL A 45 -6.27 -11.57 4.91
CA VAL A 45 -6.95 -11.26 3.64
C VAL A 45 -5.98 -11.38 2.45
N ARG A 46 -4.76 -10.84 2.57
CA ARG A 46 -3.72 -10.95 1.53
C ARG A 46 -3.35 -12.41 1.25
N ALA A 47 -3.23 -13.24 2.28
CA ALA A 47 -2.86 -14.66 2.15
C ALA A 47 -4.00 -15.56 1.67
N SER A 48 -5.26 -15.15 1.82
CA SER A 48 -6.45 -15.96 1.54
C SER A 48 -6.71 -16.25 0.05
N GLY A 49 -5.99 -15.59 -0.86
CA GLY A 49 -6.26 -15.65 -2.30
C GLY A 49 -7.39 -14.71 -2.76
N TRP A 50 -8.30 -14.29 -1.87
CA TRP A 50 -9.36 -13.30 -2.17
C TRP A 50 -8.82 -11.87 -2.29
N GLY A 51 -7.58 -11.64 -1.85
CA GLY A 51 -6.88 -10.37 -2.05
C GLY A 51 -6.42 -10.13 -3.49
N TYR A 52 -6.56 -11.12 -4.39
CA TYR A 52 -6.13 -11.07 -5.78
C TYR A 52 -7.20 -11.58 -6.72
N LEU A 53 -7.20 -11.04 -7.95
CA LEU A 53 -8.05 -11.47 -9.06
C LEU A 53 -7.22 -12.19 -10.13
N PHE A 54 -7.92 -12.87 -11.05
CA PHE A 54 -7.31 -13.55 -12.20
C PHE A 54 -6.15 -14.50 -11.83
N GLY A 55 -6.35 -15.31 -10.80
CA GLY A 55 -5.35 -16.29 -10.36
C GLY A 55 -4.09 -15.67 -9.78
N GLY A 56 -4.21 -14.57 -9.02
CA GLY A 56 -3.11 -13.95 -8.31
C GLY A 56 -2.39 -12.82 -9.06
N LYS A 57 -2.87 -12.44 -10.26
CA LYS A 57 -2.18 -11.45 -11.11
C LYS A 57 -2.51 -10.00 -10.77
N LEU A 58 -3.74 -9.73 -10.31
CA LEU A 58 -4.20 -8.37 -10.04
C LEU A 58 -4.61 -8.20 -8.57
N PRO A 59 -3.92 -7.37 -7.77
CA PRO A 59 -4.34 -7.04 -6.42
C PRO A 59 -5.69 -6.33 -6.40
N VAL A 60 -6.61 -6.75 -5.51
CA VAL A 60 -7.94 -6.13 -5.36
C VAL A 60 -7.86 -4.61 -5.08
N PRO A 61 -6.90 -4.09 -4.29
CA PRO A 61 -6.74 -2.65 -4.11
C PRO A 61 -6.56 -1.84 -5.40
N ALA A 62 -6.00 -2.45 -6.47
CA ALA A 62 -5.88 -1.77 -7.76
C ALA A 62 -7.24 -1.48 -8.41
N LEU A 63 -8.26 -2.35 -8.21
CA LEU A 63 -9.64 -2.07 -8.61
C LEU A 63 -10.24 -0.93 -7.80
N GLY A 64 -9.95 -0.88 -6.50
CA GLY A 64 -10.37 0.23 -5.64
C GLY A 64 -9.84 1.57 -6.17
N ILE A 65 -8.54 1.63 -6.51
CA ILE A 65 -7.93 2.83 -7.12
C ILE A 65 -8.66 3.22 -8.42
N ALA A 66 -8.82 2.29 -9.36
CA ALA A 66 -9.45 2.56 -10.63
C ALA A 66 -10.91 3.00 -10.48
N GLY A 67 -11.68 2.30 -9.62
CA GLY A 67 -13.09 2.59 -9.38
C GLY A 67 -13.32 3.95 -8.72
N PHE A 68 -12.60 4.26 -7.63
CA PHE A 68 -12.78 5.51 -6.90
C PHE A 68 -12.18 6.71 -7.63
N ALA A 69 -11.05 6.55 -8.35
CA ALA A 69 -10.53 7.60 -9.22
C ALA A 69 -11.52 7.89 -10.36
N GLY A 70 -12.06 6.86 -11.01
CA GLY A 70 -13.06 7.01 -12.06
C GLY A 70 -14.33 7.70 -11.54
N LEU A 71 -14.86 7.27 -10.39
CA LEU A 71 -16.04 7.88 -9.77
C LEU A 71 -15.79 9.36 -9.43
N PHE A 72 -14.62 9.68 -8.88
CA PHE A 72 -14.23 11.05 -8.57
C PHE A 72 -14.18 11.90 -9.84
N VAL A 73 -13.47 11.46 -10.90
CA VAL A 73 -13.36 12.19 -12.17
C VAL A 73 -14.73 12.41 -12.83
N VAL A 74 -15.57 11.36 -12.89
CA VAL A 74 -16.93 11.47 -13.45
C VAL A 74 -17.78 12.46 -12.66
N SER A 75 -17.57 12.55 -11.34
CA SER A 75 -18.31 13.51 -10.49
C SER A 75 -17.95 14.98 -10.76
N LEU A 76 -16.76 15.26 -11.31
CA LEU A 76 -16.31 16.62 -11.63
C LEU A 76 -16.99 17.18 -12.87
N SER A 77 -17.31 16.34 -13.86
CA SER A 77 -17.94 16.74 -15.12
C SER A 77 -19.45 16.82 -14.99
N LYS A 78 -20.04 17.91 -15.44
CA LYS A 78 -21.51 18.08 -15.45
C LYS A 78 -22.20 17.08 -16.40
N ASP A 79 -21.59 16.77 -17.53
CA ASP A 79 -22.14 15.89 -18.57
C ASP A 79 -22.10 14.42 -18.18
N LEU A 80 -21.06 14.04 -17.41
CA LEU A 80 -20.84 12.67 -16.97
C LEU A 80 -21.57 12.33 -15.65
N ARG A 81 -22.12 13.33 -14.94
CA ARG A 81 -22.80 13.12 -13.63
C ARG A 81 -23.93 12.09 -13.67
N LYS A 82 -24.57 11.89 -14.81
CA LYS A 82 -25.59 10.84 -14.98
C LYS A 82 -25.05 9.42 -14.69
N TRP A 83 -23.74 9.21 -14.85
CA TRP A 83 -23.07 7.93 -14.60
C TRP A 83 -22.62 7.76 -13.16
N VAL A 84 -22.62 8.82 -12.34
CA VAL A 84 -22.14 8.77 -10.95
C VAL A 84 -22.92 7.75 -10.12
N PHE A 85 -24.25 7.79 -10.18
CA PHE A 85 -25.08 6.86 -9.40
C PHE A 85 -24.90 5.41 -9.83
N PRO A 86 -25.02 5.01 -11.11
CA PRO A 86 -24.81 3.61 -11.49
C PRO A 86 -23.40 3.10 -11.16
N MET A 87 -22.34 3.89 -11.36
CA MET A 87 -20.99 3.51 -10.98
C MET A 87 -20.83 3.32 -9.47
N ALA A 88 -21.33 4.28 -8.67
CA ALA A 88 -21.28 4.20 -7.22
C ALA A 88 -22.12 3.02 -6.68
N ALA A 89 -23.27 2.72 -7.29
CA ALA A 89 -24.11 1.59 -6.90
C ALA A 89 -23.38 0.25 -7.11
N VAL A 90 -22.74 0.07 -8.27
CA VAL A 90 -21.90 -1.13 -8.52
C VAL A 90 -20.78 -1.22 -7.50
N GLY A 91 -20.06 -0.12 -7.23
CA GLY A 91 -19.00 -0.08 -6.21
C GLY A 91 -19.52 -0.44 -4.81
N GLY A 92 -20.67 0.10 -4.41
CA GLY A 92 -21.29 -0.20 -3.11
C GLY A 92 -21.73 -1.65 -2.96
N VAL A 93 -22.25 -2.28 -4.03
CA VAL A 93 -22.57 -3.73 -4.01
C VAL A 93 -21.31 -4.56 -3.88
N MET A 94 -20.24 -4.23 -4.63
CA MET A 94 -18.96 -4.93 -4.52
C MET A 94 -18.36 -4.80 -3.12
N ALA A 95 -18.43 -3.62 -2.51
CA ALA A 95 -17.98 -3.38 -1.14
C ALA A 95 -18.74 -4.25 -0.12
N ALA A 96 -20.07 -4.36 -0.26
CA ALA A 96 -20.86 -5.23 0.59
C ALA A 96 -20.48 -6.72 0.44
N ILE A 97 -20.18 -7.15 -0.79
CA ILE A 97 -19.70 -8.51 -1.07
C ILE A 97 -18.34 -8.74 -0.40
N PHE A 98 -17.39 -7.79 -0.49
CA PHE A 98 -16.07 -7.93 0.14
C PHE A 98 -16.15 -7.98 1.67
N ILE A 99 -17.03 -7.19 2.29
CA ILE A 99 -17.28 -7.31 3.74
C ILE A 99 -17.84 -8.69 4.07
N ALA A 100 -18.81 -9.20 3.29
CA ALA A 100 -19.37 -10.53 3.51
C ALA A 100 -18.31 -11.64 3.35
N VAL A 101 -17.42 -11.55 2.37
CA VAL A 101 -16.30 -12.48 2.18
C VAL A 101 -15.36 -12.46 3.38
N GLN A 102 -15.01 -11.28 3.91
CA GLN A 102 -14.19 -11.17 5.11
C GLN A 102 -14.87 -11.81 6.32
N ALA A 103 -16.17 -11.59 6.50
CA ALA A 103 -16.93 -12.11 7.64
C ALA A 103 -17.19 -13.62 7.58
N ILE A 104 -17.52 -14.16 6.39
CA ILE A 104 -18.04 -15.53 6.25
C ILE A 104 -16.94 -16.49 5.80
N VAL A 105 -16.10 -16.09 4.84
CA VAL A 105 -15.13 -16.98 4.20
C VAL A 105 -13.77 -16.90 4.88
N ILE A 106 -13.27 -15.69 5.10
CA ILE A 106 -11.92 -15.47 5.67
C ILE A 106 -11.97 -15.52 7.19
N GLN A 107 -13.10 -15.10 7.79
CA GLN A 107 -13.33 -15.00 9.23
C GLN A 107 -12.34 -14.08 9.94
N GLU A 108 -11.73 -13.15 9.19
CA GLU A 108 -10.79 -12.14 9.66
C GLU A 108 -11.09 -10.80 8.98
N PHE A 109 -10.99 -9.71 9.72
CA PHE A 109 -11.26 -8.37 9.21
C PHE A 109 -9.97 -7.58 8.98
N CYS A 110 -9.76 -7.13 7.76
CA CYS A 110 -8.76 -6.13 7.43
C CYS A 110 -9.34 -4.73 7.67
N THR A 111 -8.84 -4.00 8.65
CA THR A 111 -9.36 -2.67 9.01
C THR A 111 -9.33 -1.67 7.85
N LEU A 112 -8.26 -1.68 7.05
CA LEU A 112 -8.15 -0.81 5.87
C LEU A 112 -9.09 -1.23 4.74
N CYS A 113 -9.27 -2.54 4.53
CA CYS A 113 -10.22 -3.04 3.53
C CYS A 113 -11.65 -2.64 3.92
N VAL A 114 -12.03 -2.83 5.20
CA VAL A 114 -13.34 -2.41 5.72
C VAL A 114 -13.53 -0.90 5.58
N ALA A 115 -12.48 -0.09 5.81
CA ALA A 115 -12.57 1.36 5.62
C ALA A 115 -12.87 1.75 4.15
N VAL A 116 -12.25 1.07 3.18
CA VAL A 116 -12.54 1.25 1.75
C VAL A 116 -13.97 0.83 1.43
N ASP A 117 -14.40 -0.33 1.94
CA ASP A 117 -15.73 -0.88 1.69
C ASP A 117 -16.83 0.02 2.28
N VAL A 118 -16.66 0.49 3.52
CA VAL A 118 -17.59 1.45 4.16
C VAL A 118 -17.65 2.77 3.39
N ALA A 119 -16.50 3.29 2.94
CA ALA A 119 -16.46 4.49 2.11
C ALA A 119 -17.16 4.27 0.76
N GLY A 120 -17.02 3.08 0.16
CA GLY A 120 -17.72 2.70 -1.07
C GLY A 120 -19.24 2.66 -0.92
N ILE A 121 -19.74 2.03 0.14
CA ILE A 121 -21.17 2.01 0.47
C ILE A 121 -21.68 3.45 0.75
N GLY A 122 -20.91 4.22 1.54
CA GLY A 122 -21.23 5.62 1.81
C GLY A 122 -21.29 6.48 0.55
N ALA A 123 -20.37 6.27 -0.39
CA ALA A 123 -20.36 6.95 -1.70
C ALA A 123 -21.58 6.57 -2.53
N ALA A 124 -22.03 5.30 -2.52
CA ALA A 124 -23.24 4.86 -3.20
C ALA A 124 -24.50 5.54 -2.63
N LEU A 125 -24.59 5.62 -1.29
CA LEU A 125 -25.68 6.33 -0.62
C LEU A 125 -25.67 7.84 -0.94
N ALA A 126 -24.48 8.46 -0.90
CA ALA A 126 -24.32 9.86 -1.25
C ALA A 126 -24.71 10.14 -2.71
N ALA A 127 -24.34 9.24 -3.64
CA ALA A 127 -24.73 9.31 -5.06
C ALA A 127 -26.24 9.19 -5.22
N TYR A 128 -26.89 8.28 -4.50
CA TYR A 128 -28.35 8.12 -4.50
C TYR A 128 -29.07 9.39 -4.05
N PHE A 129 -28.67 9.97 -2.92
CA PHE A 129 -29.28 11.20 -2.43
C PHE A 129 -28.98 12.40 -3.34
N ASN A 130 -27.77 12.46 -3.92
CA ASN A 130 -27.40 13.49 -4.87
C ASN A 130 -28.24 13.42 -6.15
N SER A 131 -28.57 12.21 -6.64
CA SER A 131 -29.40 12.03 -7.84
C SER A 131 -30.84 12.53 -7.68
N ARG A 132 -31.32 12.65 -6.43
CA ARG A 132 -32.66 13.11 -6.08
C ARG A 132 -32.77 14.62 -5.77
N GLN A 133 -31.62 15.32 -5.78
CA GLN A 133 -31.59 16.75 -5.47
C GLN A 133 -31.46 17.59 -6.76
N PRO A 134 -32.11 18.78 -6.83
CA PRO A 134 -31.82 19.70 -7.91
C PRO A 134 -30.36 20.14 -7.88
N SER A 135 -29.82 20.46 -9.06
CA SER A 135 -28.40 20.88 -9.22
C SER A 135 -28.06 21.99 -8.23
N ALA A 136 -27.25 21.64 -7.25
CA ALA A 136 -26.73 22.59 -6.27
C ALA A 136 -25.29 22.98 -6.64
N ARG A 137 -24.83 24.13 -6.17
CA ARG A 137 -23.52 24.68 -6.47
C ARG A 137 -22.44 23.95 -5.64
N ASP A 138 -21.31 23.68 -6.29
CA ASP A 138 -20.13 23.14 -5.63
C ASP A 138 -19.48 24.24 -4.78
N PRO A 139 -19.27 24.03 -3.45
CA PRO A 139 -18.70 25.05 -2.57
C PRO A 139 -17.20 25.25 -2.79
N PHE A 140 -16.53 24.36 -3.53
CA PHE A 140 -15.10 24.42 -3.76
C PHE A 140 -14.75 24.68 -5.22
N ALA A 141 -13.70 25.46 -5.44
CA ALA A 141 -13.12 25.67 -6.76
C ALA A 141 -12.51 24.35 -7.30
N GLY A 142 -12.49 24.20 -8.63
CA GLY A 142 -11.99 22.97 -9.27
C GLY A 142 -10.55 22.63 -8.90
N TRP A 143 -9.68 23.63 -8.74
CA TRP A 143 -8.29 23.42 -8.32
C TRP A 143 -8.15 22.83 -6.91
N ALA A 144 -9.08 23.18 -5.99
CA ALA A 144 -9.07 22.60 -4.64
C ALA A 144 -9.30 21.09 -4.68
N TRP A 145 -10.21 20.63 -5.55
CA TRP A 145 -10.43 19.19 -5.75
C TRP A 145 -9.21 18.47 -6.33
N VAL A 146 -8.44 19.13 -7.21
CA VAL A 146 -7.17 18.60 -7.71
C VAL A 146 -6.16 18.45 -6.57
N CYS A 147 -6.02 19.46 -5.72
CA CYS A 147 -5.13 19.39 -4.56
C CYS A 147 -5.54 18.28 -3.57
N PHE A 148 -6.84 18.09 -3.31
CA PHE A 148 -7.33 17.00 -2.49
C PHE A 148 -7.00 15.63 -3.08
N ALA A 149 -7.13 15.48 -4.41
CA ALA A 149 -6.76 14.24 -5.09
C ALA A 149 -5.24 13.98 -5.02
N VAL A 150 -4.42 15.01 -5.22
CA VAL A 150 -2.96 14.91 -5.06
C VAL A 150 -2.59 14.52 -3.63
N ALA A 151 -3.24 15.09 -2.62
CA ALA A 151 -3.02 14.70 -1.22
C ALA A 151 -3.45 13.25 -0.95
N ALA A 152 -4.59 12.82 -1.45
CA ALA A 152 -5.10 11.46 -1.28
C ALA A 152 -4.17 10.40 -1.87
N VAL A 153 -3.56 10.66 -3.03
CA VAL A 153 -2.61 9.77 -3.68
C VAL A 153 -1.21 9.91 -3.09
N GLY A 154 -0.77 11.15 -2.84
CA GLY A 154 0.59 11.45 -2.40
C GLY A 154 0.88 11.03 -0.96
N ALA A 155 -0.08 11.22 -0.03
CA ALA A 155 0.13 10.89 1.37
C ALA A 155 0.53 9.41 1.60
N PRO A 156 -0.16 8.40 1.04
CA PRO A 156 0.28 7.02 1.17
C PRO A 156 1.63 6.74 0.53
N LEU A 157 1.98 7.41 -0.57
CA LEU A 157 3.27 7.22 -1.27
C LEU A 157 4.46 7.72 -0.46
N ILE A 158 4.30 8.84 0.25
CA ILE A 158 5.39 9.44 1.03
C ILE A 158 5.47 8.90 2.46
N TRP A 159 4.38 8.35 3.01
CA TRP A 159 4.34 7.82 4.38
C TRP A 159 5.45 6.81 4.70
N PRO A 160 5.76 5.81 3.83
CA PRO A 160 6.81 4.83 4.12
C PRO A 160 8.18 5.45 4.40
N SER A 161 8.47 6.64 3.82
CA SER A 161 9.72 7.37 4.03
C SER A 161 9.78 8.12 5.37
N PHE A 162 8.63 8.37 5.99
CA PHE A 162 8.53 9.15 7.23
C PHE A 162 8.14 8.33 8.44
N ARG A 163 7.66 7.10 8.26
CA ARG A 163 7.22 6.27 9.40
C ARG A 163 8.41 5.92 10.29
N PRO A 164 8.22 5.86 11.62
CA PRO A 164 9.23 5.30 12.51
C PRO A 164 9.41 3.81 12.22
N GLU A 165 10.62 3.32 12.36
CA GLU A 165 10.87 1.88 12.33
C GLU A 165 10.17 1.21 13.52
N ALA A 166 9.63 0.01 13.28
CA ALA A 166 9.02 -0.77 14.35
C ALA A 166 10.09 -1.14 15.39
N PRO A 167 9.74 -1.16 16.68
CA PRO A 167 10.69 -1.57 17.72
C PRO A 167 11.17 -3.01 17.44
N ILE A 168 12.47 -3.23 17.63
CA ILE A 168 13.07 -4.55 17.41
C ILE A 168 12.44 -5.53 18.40
N PRO A 169 11.90 -6.68 17.94
CA PRO A 169 11.31 -7.67 18.83
C PRO A 169 12.32 -8.17 19.89
N PRO A 170 11.91 -8.33 21.16
CA PRO A 170 12.84 -8.74 22.24
C PRO A 170 13.60 -10.03 21.94
N GLY A 171 12.96 -10.98 21.25
CA GLY A 171 13.60 -12.23 20.83
C GLY A 171 14.78 -12.02 19.86
N ILE A 172 14.74 -10.95 19.06
CA ILE A 172 15.83 -10.58 18.14
C ILE A 172 16.94 -9.86 18.90
N VAL A 173 16.56 -8.91 19.77
CA VAL A 173 17.53 -8.13 20.60
C VAL A 173 18.41 -9.04 21.45
N SER A 174 17.92 -10.22 21.87
CA SER A 174 18.69 -11.17 22.68
C SER A 174 19.96 -11.69 21.98
N TYR A 175 20.05 -11.58 20.66
CA TYR A 175 21.23 -11.95 19.86
C TYR A 175 22.17 -10.77 19.61
N TYR A 176 21.82 -9.55 20.02
CA TYR A 176 22.61 -8.35 19.75
C TYR A 176 23.81 -8.24 20.68
N GLN A 177 24.92 -7.81 20.12
CA GLN A 177 26.15 -7.47 20.83
C GLN A 177 26.37 -5.97 20.80
N LYS A 178 26.66 -5.38 21.98
CA LYS A 178 26.93 -3.94 22.10
C LYS A 178 28.16 -3.54 21.29
N GLY A 179 28.06 -2.45 20.54
CA GLY A 179 29.16 -1.90 19.75
C GLY A 179 29.45 -2.64 18.45
N LYS A 180 28.58 -3.55 18.02
CA LYS A 180 28.67 -4.26 16.74
C LYS A 180 27.54 -3.85 15.80
N ILE A 181 27.76 -4.00 14.51
CA ILE A 181 26.70 -4.04 13.51
C ILE A 181 26.02 -5.40 13.67
N ASN A 182 24.84 -5.39 14.30
CA ASN A 182 24.12 -6.64 14.55
C ASN A 182 23.30 -7.03 13.32
N VAL A 183 23.50 -8.24 12.84
CA VAL A 183 22.78 -8.83 11.71
C VAL A 183 22.21 -10.17 12.16
N VAL A 184 20.87 -10.25 12.19
CA VAL A 184 20.16 -11.50 12.53
C VAL A 184 19.31 -11.90 11.32
N GLU A 185 19.68 -13.01 10.70
CA GLU A 185 19.02 -13.57 9.54
C GLU A 185 18.18 -14.79 9.94
N PHE A 186 16.93 -14.85 9.51
CA PHE A 186 16.12 -16.07 9.51
C PHE A 186 16.10 -16.65 8.10
N ALA A 187 16.54 -17.88 7.99
CA ALA A 187 16.72 -18.55 6.70
C ALA A 187 16.21 -19.99 6.70
N ASP A 188 15.94 -20.47 5.48
CA ASP A 188 15.65 -21.85 5.15
C ASP A 188 16.58 -22.26 4.01
N PHE A 189 17.30 -23.35 4.18
CA PHE A 189 18.33 -23.81 3.23
C PHE A 189 17.76 -24.31 1.88
N GLU A 190 16.46 -24.67 1.82
CA GLU A 190 15.77 -24.97 0.56
C GLU A 190 15.14 -23.73 -0.08
N CYS A 191 15.12 -22.58 0.60
CA CYS A 191 14.53 -21.37 0.05
C CYS A 191 15.43 -20.73 -1.02
N PRO A 192 14.98 -20.57 -2.28
CA PRO A 192 15.82 -20.01 -3.35
C PRO A 192 16.25 -18.57 -3.07
N PHE A 193 15.40 -17.78 -2.41
CA PHE A 193 15.73 -16.40 -2.05
C PHE A 193 16.76 -16.31 -0.91
N CYS A 194 16.74 -17.26 0.06
CA CYS A 194 17.76 -17.35 1.10
C CYS A 194 19.12 -17.73 0.47
N ARG A 195 19.11 -18.71 -0.44
CA ARG A 195 20.30 -19.11 -1.21
C ARG A 195 20.90 -17.92 -1.98
N ALA A 196 20.05 -17.13 -2.65
CA ALA A 196 20.49 -15.97 -3.41
C ALA A 196 21.03 -14.83 -2.51
N LEU A 197 20.49 -14.66 -1.30
CA LEU A 197 20.95 -13.65 -0.33
C LEU A 197 22.27 -14.02 0.33
N HIS A 198 22.53 -15.32 0.53
CA HIS A 198 23.69 -15.82 1.28
C HIS A 198 25.05 -15.23 0.83
N PRO A 199 25.42 -15.23 -0.47
CA PRO A 199 26.70 -14.67 -0.92
C PRO A 199 26.79 -13.15 -0.68
N LEU A 200 25.69 -12.42 -0.77
CA LEU A 200 25.64 -10.99 -0.50
C LEU A 200 25.93 -10.70 0.99
N LEU A 201 25.27 -11.40 1.91
CA LEU A 201 25.54 -11.22 3.34
C LEU A 201 26.97 -11.59 3.69
N LYS A 202 27.52 -12.69 3.15
CA LYS A 202 28.93 -13.05 3.34
C LYS A 202 29.87 -11.93 2.89
N LYS A 203 29.63 -11.36 1.70
CA LYS A 203 30.41 -10.23 1.18
C LYS A 203 30.38 -9.05 2.15
N LEU A 204 29.17 -8.62 2.58
CA LEU A 204 29.02 -7.47 3.48
C LEU A 204 29.64 -7.70 4.87
N VAL A 205 29.56 -8.92 5.39
CA VAL A 205 30.23 -9.30 6.65
C VAL A 205 31.75 -9.23 6.46
N ALA A 206 32.28 -9.78 5.37
CA ALA A 206 33.72 -9.77 5.06
C ALA A 206 34.28 -8.35 4.83
N GLU A 207 33.50 -7.44 4.28
CA GLU A 207 33.85 -6.02 4.11
C GLU A 207 33.91 -5.23 5.44
N ASN A 208 33.38 -5.81 6.54
CA ASN A 208 33.34 -5.20 7.87
C ASN A 208 34.01 -6.08 8.95
N PRO A 209 35.27 -6.46 8.81
CA PRO A 209 35.94 -7.46 9.66
C PRO A 209 35.92 -7.01 11.12
N GLY A 210 35.50 -7.91 12.00
CA GLY A 210 35.45 -7.67 13.44
C GLY A 210 34.40 -6.67 13.93
N ARG A 211 33.68 -6.01 13.02
CA ARG A 211 32.63 -5.03 13.35
C ARG A 211 31.23 -5.61 13.33
N VAL A 212 31.01 -6.71 12.62
CA VAL A 212 29.70 -7.35 12.47
C VAL A 212 29.54 -8.47 13.49
N ASN A 213 28.37 -8.55 14.10
CA ASN A 213 27.86 -9.72 14.80
C ASN A 213 26.78 -10.33 13.91
N PHE A 214 27.12 -11.40 13.20
CA PHE A 214 26.19 -12.10 12.31
C PHE A 214 25.65 -13.36 12.97
N VAL A 215 24.35 -13.51 13.03
CA VAL A 215 23.65 -14.67 13.58
C VAL A 215 22.62 -15.16 12.56
N ARG A 216 22.71 -16.43 12.18
CA ARG A 216 21.67 -17.09 11.38
C ARG A 216 20.79 -17.94 12.27
N LEU A 217 19.47 -17.75 12.16
CA LEU A 217 18.43 -18.51 12.84
C LEU A 217 17.63 -19.30 11.82
N ASN A 218 17.17 -20.46 12.22
CA ASN A 218 16.52 -21.39 11.31
C ASN A 218 15.00 -21.20 11.30
N MET A 219 14.44 -21.13 10.09
CA MET A 219 12.99 -21.09 9.86
C MET A 219 12.61 -22.07 8.75
N PRO A 220 12.72 -23.40 8.97
CA PRO A 220 12.34 -24.39 7.97
C PRO A 220 10.85 -24.29 7.65
N LEU A 221 10.52 -24.10 6.37
CA LEU A 221 9.13 -23.96 5.92
C LEU A 221 8.50 -25.35 5.71
N PRO A 222 7.24 -25.56 6.11
CA PRO A 222 6.58 -26.87 5.98
C PRO A 222 6.50 -27.42 4.54
N ARG A 223 6.52 -26.53 3.53
CA ARG A 223 6.50 -26.89 2.12
C ARG A 223 7.86 -27.39 1.59
N HIS A 224 8.93 -27.21 2.34
CA HIS A 224 10.28 -27.59 1.99
C HIS A 224 10.64 -28.92 2.68
N ALA A 225 10.69 -30.00 1.92
CA ALA A 225 10.77 -31.35 2.45
C ALA A 225 12.04 -31.66 3.22
N ARG A 226 13.15 -30.99 2.91
CA ARG A 226 14.48 -31.20 3.49
C ARG A 226 14.96 -30.07 4.41
N ALA A 227 14.18 -28.99 4.51
CA ALA A 227 14.55 -27.80 5.27
C ALA A 227 14.85 -28.10 6.75
N LEU A 228 14.07 -28.97 7.38
CA LEU A 228 14.30 -29.33 8.79
C LEU A 228 15.60 -30.12 8.97
N ASP A 229 15.89 -31.05 8.08
CA ASP A 229 17.14 -31.82 8.15
C ASP A 229 18.35 -30.91 7.92
N ALA A 230 18.28 -29.99 6.96
CA ALA A 230 19.34 -29.03 6.71
C ALA A 230 19.51 -28.04 7.88
N ALA A 231 18.42 -27.57 8.50
CA ALA A 231 18.47 -26.74 9.70
C ALA A 231 19.15 -27.49 10.89
N LYS A 232 18.81 -28.77 11.10
CA LYS A 232 19.45 -29.59 12.10
C LYS A 232 20.96 -29.72 11.83
N ALA A 233 21.34 -29.94 10.57
CA ALA A 233 22.74 -30.06 10.17
C ALA A 233 23.55 -28.79 10.49
N SER A 234 22.99 -27.61 10.19
CA SER A 234 23.59 -26.32 10.54
C SER A 234 23.81 -26.20 12.05
N VAL A 235 22.77 -26.47 12.86
CA VAL A 235 22.86 -26.45 14.33
C VAL A 235 23.92 -27.43 14.85
N CYS A 236 23.96 -28.64 14.30
CA CYS A 236 24.91 -29.65 14.73
C CYS A 236 26.36 -29.32 14.33
N ALA A 237 26.56 -28.68 13.19
CA ALA A 237 27.87 -28.20 12.78
C ALA A 237 28.36 -27.01 13.64
N GLU A 238 27.45 -26.16 14.12
CA GLU A 238 27.80 -25.08 15.06
C GLU A 238 28.41 -25.63 16.36
N THR A 239 27.92 -26.76 16.88
CA THR A 239 28.47 -27.37 18.11
C THR A 239 29.90 -27.82 17.96
N GLN A 240 30.38 -27.97 16.72
CA GLN A 240 31.74 -28.33 16.36
C GLN A 240 32.52 -27.18 15.68
N ALA A 241 32.06 -25.92 15.86
CA ALA A 241 32.65 -24.72 15.29
C ALA A 241 32.74 -24.73 13.75
N LYS A 242 31.80 -25.42 13.07
CA LYS A 242 31.73 -25.56 11.61
C LYS A 242 30.39 -25.07 11.05
N GLY A 243 29.68 -24.20 11.79
CA GLY A 243 28.36 -23.69 11.37
C GLY A 243 28.39 -22.95 10.04
N ASP A 244 29.31 -21.98 9.87
CA ASP A 244 29.41 -21.20 8.62
C ASP A 244 29.85 -22.09 7.44
N PRO A 245 30.92 -22.94 7.53
CA PRO A 245 31.25 -23.86 6.44
C PRO A 245 30.11 -24.82 6.08
N MET A 246 29.35 -25.29 7.06
CA MET A 246 28.16 -26.13 6.79
C MET A 246 27.07 -25.33 6.06
N ALA A 247 26.77 -24.13 6.51
CA ALA A 247 25.78 -23.29 5.88
C ALA A 247 26.14 -22.95 4.42
N ASP A 248 27.42 -22.67 4.13
CA ASP A 248 27.93 -22.50 2.78
C ASP A 248 27.56 -23.67 1.88
N ARG A 249 27.93 -24.90 2.35
CA ARG A 249 27.67 -26.12 1.60
C ARG A 249 26.18 -26.44 1.45
N LEU A 250 25.37 -26.16 2.47
CA LEU A 250 23.91 -26.37 2.40
C LEU A 250 23.22 -25.42 1.42
N PHE A 251 23.70 -24.18 1.27
CA PHE A 251 23.16 -23.27 0.29
C PHE A 251 23.67 -23.54 -1.13
N ASP A 252 24.86 -24.07 -1.29
CA ASP A 252 25.46 -24.38 -2.60
C ASP A 252 24.93 -25.69 -3.19
N ASP A 253 24.50 -26.65 -2.36
CA ASP A 253 24.09 -27.98 -2.80
C ASP A 253 22.55 -28.05 -2.99
N ASP A 254 22.12 -28.55 -4.15
CA ASP A 254 20.71 -28.78 -4.45
C ASP A 254 20.17 -30.05 -3.79
N ASN A 255 21.05 -30.97 -3.38
CA ASN A 255 20.66 -32.21 -2.75
C ASN A 255 20.82 -32.15 -1.24
N LEU A 256 19.78 -31.78 -0.54
CA LEU A 256 19.72 -31.73 0.92
C LEU A 256 19.19 -33.05 1.55
N SER A 257 19.39 -34.20 0.88
CA SER A 257 19.07 -35.49 1.49
C SER A 257 19.98 -35.76 2.70
N ARG A 258 19.50 -36.50 3.71
CA ARG A 258 20.28 -36.87 4.91
C ARG A 258 21.60 -37.53 4.56
N THR A 259 21.66 -38.39 3.56
CA THR A 259 22.88 -39.04 3.09
C THR A 259 23.88 -38.01 2.57
N ASN A 260 23.45 -37.05 1.79
CA ASN A 260 24.35 -36.01 1.28
C ASN A 260 24.77 -35.02 2.37
N ILE A 261 23.89 -34.62 3.28
CA ILE A 261 24.20 -33.79 4.45
C ILE A 261 25.29 -34.47 5.30
N ARG A 262 25.16 -35.79 5.54
CA ARG A 262 26.17 -36.55 6.26
C ARG A 262 27.51 -36.60 5.53
N ARG A 263 27.51 -36.74 4.20
CA ARG A 263 28.72 -36.65 3.36
C ARG A 263 29.39 -35.28 3.52
N ILE A 264 28.63 -34.21 3.46
CA ILE A 264 29.11 -32.82 3.66
C ILE A 264 29.73 -32.67 5.05
N ALA A 265 29.12 -33.22 6.09
CA ALA A 265 29.64 -33.16 7.45
C ALA A 265 31.03 -33.84 7.57
N VAL A 266 31.20 -35.01 6.94
CA VAL A 266 32.49 -35.74 6.90
C VAL A 266 33.53 -34.95 6.11
N GLU A 267 33.17 -34.37 4.95
CA GLU A 267 34.08 -33.55 4.14
C GLU A 267 34.55 -32.29 4.88
N LEU A 268 33.69 -31.71 5.74
CA LEU A 268 34.06 -30.59 6.60
C LEU A 268 34.90 -31.00 7.83
N GLY A 269 35.15 -32.29 8.01
CA GLY A 269 35.94 -32.81 9.13
C GLY A 269 35.19 -32.81 10.46
N LEU A 270 33.87 -32.90 10.47
CA LEU A 270 33.09 -33.06 11.69
C LEU A 270 33.24 -34.49 12.23
N ASP A 271 33.17 -34.65 13.56
CA ASP A 271 32.98 -35.95 14.17
C ASP A 271 31.62 -36.52 13.77
N ALA A 272 31.66 -37.55 12.93
CA ALA A 272 30.43 -38.11 12.34
C ALA A 272 29.49 -38.71 13.40
N LYS A 273 30.05 -39.33 14.46
CA LYS A 273 29.23 -39.92 15.53
C LYS A 273 28.53 -38.86 16.37
N ALA A 274 29.25 -37.80 16.73
CA ALA A 274 28.68 -36.66 17.46
C ALA A 274 27.65 -35.92 16.60
N PHE A 275 27.93 -35.77 15.30
CA PHE A 275 27.01 -35.14 14.34
C PHE A 275 25.72 -35.96 14.21
N ASP A 276 25.80 -37.27 13.96
CA ASP A 276 24.63 -38.16 13.84
C ASP A 276 23.78 -38.14 15.14
N ALA A 277 24.43 -38.21 16.31
CA ALA A 277 23.74 -38.11 17.60
C ALA A 277 23.01 -36.77 17.78
N CYS A 278 23.63 -35.66 17.39
CA CYS A 278 23.01 -34.32 17.41
C CYS A 278 21.83 -34.23 16.46
N MET A 279 21.93 -34.78 15.26
CA MET A 279 20.84 -34.77 14.26
C MET A 279 19.57 -35.46 14.76
N GLU A 280 19.70 -36.49 15.59
CA GLU A 280 18.57 -37.24 16.15
C GLU A 280 18.13 -36.71 17.53
N ALA A 281 18.90 -35.83 18.15
CA ALA A 281 18.57 -35.31 19.48
C ALA A 281 17.29 -34.44 19.46
N PRO A 282 16.32 -34.66 20.36
CA PRO A 282 15.11 -33.82 20.48
C PRO A 282 15.45 -32.36 20.72
N THR A 283 16.52 -32.07 21.49
CA THR A 283 16.97 -30.72 21.82
C THR A 283 17.34 -29.90 20.59
N THR A 284 17.84 -30.53 19.50
CA THR A 284 18.13 -29.87 18.23
C THR A 284 16.85 -29.40 17.54
N ALA A 285 15.84 -30.27 17.51
CA ALA A 285 14.53 -29.89 16.95
C ALA A 285 13.82 -28.80 17.78
N GLU A 286 13.92 -28.88 19.10
CA GLU A 286 13.39 -27.86 20.02
C GLU A 286 14.07 -26.51 19.84
N ARG A 287 15.40 -26.49 19.63
CA ARG A 287 16.11 -25.23 19.30
C ARG A 287 15.56 -24.59 18.03
N ILE A 288 15.44 -25.37 16.95
CA ILE A 288 14.88 -24.87 15.67
C ILE A 288 13.45 -24.38 15.84
N ALA A 289 12.63 -25.08 16.64
CA ALA A 289 11.27 -24.65 16.95
C ALA A 289 11.22 -23.32 17.70
N ARG A 290 12.15 -23.11 18.67
CA ARG A 290 12.28 -21.82 19.37
C ARG A 290 12.74 -20.70 18.43
N GLU A 291 13.74 -20.94 17.58
CA GLU A 291 14.21 -19.99 16.57
C GLU A 291 13.05 -19.58 15.62
N SER A 292 12.34 -20.56 15.09
CA SER A 292 11.16 -20.33 14.24
C SER A 292 10.04 -19.58 14.97
N LYS A 293 9.87 -19.84 16.28
CA LYS A 293 8.87 -19.14 17.08
C LYS A 293 9.19 -17.64 17.21
N ILE A 294 10.46 -17.26 17.37
CA ILE A 294 10.89 -15.86 17.44
C ILE A 294 10.41 -15.09 16.22
N LEU A 295 10.61 -15.65 15.01
CA LEU A 295 10.17 -14.97 13.77
C LEU A 295 8.65 -14.94 13.63
N ARG A 296 7.95 -16.01 14.03
CA ARG A 296 6.47 -16.03 14.03
C ARG A 296 5.90 -14.98 14.96
N ASP A 297 6.45 -14.86 16.17
CA ASP A 297 6.02 -13.86 17.17
C ASP A 297 6.36 -12.43 16.71
N ALA A 298 7.42 -12.26 15.91
CA ALA A 298 7.80 -11.01 15.27
C ALA A 298 6.94 -10.67 14.02
N GLY A 299 5.97 -11.51 13.68
CA GLY A 299 5.09 -11.31 12.53
C GLY A 299 5.71 -11.80 11.21
N PHE A 300 5.93 -13.11 11.09
CA PHE A 300 6.46 -13.75 9.89
C PHE A 300 5.69 -13.36 8.62
N GLN A 301 6.41 -12.89 7.60
CA GLN A 301 5.84 -12.49 6.31
C GLN A 301 6.49 -13.23 5.13
N GLY A 302 7.72 -13.69 5.29
CA GLY A 302 8.45 -14.37 4.22
C GLY A 302 9.91 -14.59 4.57
N LEU A 303 10.63 -15.32 3.72
CA LEU A 303 12.07 -15.57 3.85
C LEU A 303 12.81 -15.10 2.59
N PRO A 304 14.09 -14.71 2.77
CA PRO A 304 14.76 -14.47 4.05
C PRO A 304 14.17 -13.28 4.81
N THR A 305 14.26 -13.25 6.14
CA THR A 305 13.99 -12.06 6.95
C THR A 305 15.26 -11.73 7.73
N THR A 306 15.79 -10.52 7.54
CA THR A 306 17.04 -10.08 8.10
C THR A 306 16.87 -8.78 8.87
N TRP A 307 17.32 -8.74 10.13
CA TRP A 307 17.50 -7.50 10.87
C TRP A 307 18.93 -7.03 10.75
N VAL A 308 19.13 -5.79 10.32
CA VAL A 308 20.44 -5.10 10.31
C VAL A 308 20.32 -3.87 11.21
N GLY A 309 20.84 -3.96 12.43
CA GLY A 309 20.53 -2.96 13.45
C GLY A 309 19.05 -2.92 13.75
N ALA A 310 18.43 -1.74 13.69
CA ALA A 310 16.99 -1.56 13.88
C ALA A 310 16.17 -1.96 12.64
N ARG A 311 16.78 -1.97 11.45
CA ARG A 311 16.08 -2.14 10.18
C ARG A 311 15.77 -3.61 9.88
N GLN A 312 14.49 -3.93 9.70
CA GLN A 312 14.02 -5.21 9.19
C GLN A 312 13.98 -5.20 7.67
N ILE A 313 14.60 -6.21 7.03
CA ILE A 313 14.58 -6.43 5.58
C ILE A 313 13.94 -7.78 5.31
N ILE A 314 12.87 -7.80 4.51
CA ILE A 314 12.12 -9.02 4.17
C ILE A 314 12.36 -9.35 2.70
N GLY A 315 12.66 -10.63 2.43
CA GLY A 315 12.95 -11.12 1.09
C GLY A 315 14.33 -10.73 0.58
N LEU A 316 14.61 -11.11 -0.65
CA LEU A 316 15.81 -10.71 -1.37
C LEU A 316 15.63 -9.27 -1.86
N GLN A 317 16.41 -8.35 -1.29
CA GLN A 317 16.47 -6.95 -1.70
C GLN A 317 17.79 -6.66 -2.43
N SER A 318 17.91 -5.44 -2.99
CA SER A 318 19.12 -5.03 -3.69
C SER A 318 20.33 -4.93 -2.75
N GLU A 319 21.53 -5.04 -3.28
CA GLU A 319 22.78 -4.85 -2.53
C GLU A 319 22.82 -3.47 -1.88
N GLU A 320 22.32 -2.43 -2.57
CA GLU A 320 22.28 -1.06 -2.08
C GLU A 320 21.42 -0.94 -0.80
N ALA A 321 20.27 -1.61 -0.75
CA ALA A 321 19.40 -1.61 0.42
C ALA A 321 20.08 -2.22 1.65
N PHE A 322 20.82 -3.32 1.46
CA PHE A 322 21.60 -3.92 2.53
C PHE A 322 22.80 -3.06 2.94
N ARG A 323 23.54 -2.46 1.99
CA ARG A 323 24.66 -1.57 2.28
C ARG A 323 24.21 -0.35 3.08
N GLU A 324 23.09 0.24 2.70
CA GLU A 324 22.50 1.35 3.45
C GLU A 324 22.16 0.96 4.88
N ALA A 325 21.52 -0.21 5.09
CA ALA A 325 21.21 -0.73 6.42
C ALA A 325 22.48 -0.97 7.27
N PHE A 326 23.53 -1.54 6.68
CA PHE A 326 24.83 -1.73 7.35
C PHE A 326 25.46 -0.39 7.74
N GLN A 327 25.39 0.64 6.88
CA GLN A 327 25.91 1.97 7.17
C GLN A 327 25.13 2.67 8.29
N GLN A 328 23.80 2.57 8.27
CA GLN A 328 22.92 3.11 9.32
C GLN A 328 23.22 2.45 10.66
N ALA A 329 23.30 1.11 10.70
CA ALA A 329 23.62 0.35 11.90
C ALA A 329 25.04 0.68 12.42
N ALA A 330 26.01 0.91 11.52
CA ALA A 330 27.38 1.30 11.88
C ALA A 330 27.46 2.68 12.53
N ARG A 331 26.55 3.60 12.16
CA ARG A 331 26.45 4.96 12.72
C ARG A 331 25.66 5.00 14.03
N GLY A 332 24.97 3.91 14.37
CA GLY A 332 24.06 3.88 15.52
C GLY A 332 22.85 4.81 15.33
N GLU A 333 22.53 5.14 14.09
CA GLU A 333 21.40 6.01 13.78
C GLU A 333 20.10 5.24 13.97
N GLU A 334 19.33 5.62 15.00
CA GLU A 334 17.91 5.29 15.05
C GLU A 334 17.19 6.20 14.05
N VAL A 335 16.50 5.61 13.07
CA VAL A 335 15.66 6.40 12.17
C VAL A 335 14.47 6.92 12.98
N LYS A 336 14.58 8.17 13.44
CA LYS A 336 13.50 8.89 14.10
C LYS A 336 12.48 9.30 13.03
N GLY A 337 11.55 8.40 12.75
CA GLY A 337 10.43 8.72 11.89
C GLY A 337 9.42 9.64 12.56
N LEU A 338 8.53 10.24 11.79
CA LEU A 338 7.41 11.03 12.28
C LEU A 338 6.32 10.07 12.85
N PRO A 339 5.82 10.31 14.07
CA PRO A 339 4.65 9.58 14.56
C PRO A 339 3.46 9.73 13.61
N ALA A 340 2.69 8.66 13.43
CA ALA A 340 1.55 8.64 12.50
C ALA A 340 0.56 9.79 12.75
N GLY A 341 0.30 10.13 14.02
CA GLY A 341 -0.57 11.25 14.38
C GLY A 341 -0.04 12.60 13.92
N VAL A 342 1.29 12.82 13.97
CA VAL A 342 1.91 14.07 13.51
C VAL A 342 1.83 14.17 11.99
N PHE A 343 2.14 13.09 11.27
CA PHE A 343 1.99 13.04 9.81
C PHE A 343 0.55 13.31 9.39
N ALA A 344 -0.42 12.63 10.03
CA ALA A 344 -1.83 12.84 9.75
C ALA A 344 -2.28 14.28 10.03
N ALA A 345 -1.77 14.91 11.11
CA ALA A 345 -2.06 16.30 11.42
C ALA A 345 -1.51 17.27 10.36
N ILE A 346 -0.30 17.03 9.85
CA ILE A 346 0.29 17.83 8.75
C ILE A 346 -0.56 17.72 7.49
N VAL A 347 -0.94 16.50 7.11
CA VAL A 347 -1.82 16.28 5.94
C VAL A 347 -3.18 16.94 6.14
N ALA A 348 -3.79 16.79 7.31
CA ALA A 348 -5.07 17.41 7.64
C ALA A 348 -5.00 18.96 7.62
N ALA A 349 -3.91 19.54 8.13
CA ALA A 349 -3.68 20.99 8.08
C ALA A 349 -3.52 21.49 6.63
N ALA A 350 -2.78 20.78 5.79
CA ALA A 350 -2.62 21.11 4.38
C ALA A 350 -3.97 21.02 3.63
N VAL A 351 -4.75 19.96 3.86
CA VAL A 351 -6.09 19.78 3.29
C VAL A 351 -7.03 20.87 3.78
N GLY A 352 -6.97 21.23 5.08
CA GLY A 352 -7.75 22.32 5.66
C GLY A 352 -7.42 23.70 5.06
N ALA A 353 -6.15 23.99 4.85
CA ALA A 353 -5.72 25.22 4.19
C ALA A 353 -6.21 25.29 2.74
N VAL A 354 -6.09 24.20 1.99
CA VAL A 354 -6.64 24.13 0.62
C VAL A 354 -8.17 24.29 0.61
N ALA A 355 -8.87 23.68 1.58
CA ALA A 355 -10.31 23.83 1.71
C ALA A 355 -10.73 25.29 2.00
N PHE A 356 -9.97 25.95 2.87
CA PHE A 356 -10.21 27.35 3.21
C PHE A 356 -9.97 28.28 2.01
N LEU A 357 -8.80 28.16 1.37
CA LEU A 357 -8.42 28.98 0.21
C LEU A 357 -9.23 28.67 -1.06
N GLY A 358 -9.70 27.45 -1.21
CA GLY A 358 -10.48 27.00 -2.36
C GLY A 358 -11.98 27.20 -2.20
N ARG A 359 -12.43 27.80 -1.09
CA ARG A 359 -13.84 28.13 -0.88
C ARG A 359 -14.26 29.21 -1.87
N ARG A 360 -15.41 29.02 -2.48
CA ARG A 360 -16.01 30.07 -3.32
C ARG A 360 -16.72 31.05 -2.41
N ASP A 361 -16.31 32.31 -2.46
CA ASP A 361 -17.02 33.39 -1.80
C ASP A 361 -18.30 33.71 -2.59
N ASP A 362 -19.40 33.84 -1.87
CA ASP A 362 -20.74 34.09 -2.49
C ASP A 362 -20.82 35.44 -3.17
N GLU A 363 -19.83 36.35 -3.01
CA GLU A 363 -19.79 37.69 -3.54
C GLU A 363 -19.47 37.80 -5.05
N ASP A 364 -18.79 36.79 -5.63
CA ASP A 364 -18.32 36.84 -7.02
C ASP A 364 -19.40 36.52 -8.07
N ASP A 365 -20.62 36.19 -7.67
CA ASP A 365 -21.68 35.69 -8.54
C ASP A 365 -23.03 36.44 -8.38
N GLU A 366 -23.04 37.66 -7.85
CA GLU A 366 -24.23 38.51 -7.98
C GLU A 366 -24.39 38.88 -9.47
N PRO A 367 -25.49 38.48 -10.14
CA PRO A 367 -25.68 38.85 -11.53
C PRO A 367 -25.67 40.37 -11.60
N ALA A 368 -24.84 40.92 -12.50
CA ALA A 368 -24.79 42.35 -12.75
C ALA A 368 -26.20 42.90 -12.79
N PRO A 369 -26.51 43.98 -12.05
CA PRO A 369 -27.86 44.53 -12.05
C PRO A 369 -28.27 44.79 -13.49
N PRO A 370 -29.53 44.49 -13.88
CA PRO A 370 -30.00 44.69 -15.25
C PRO A 370 -29.73 46.15 -15.62
N ALA A 371 -29.06 46.34 -16.75
CA ALA A 371 -28.79 47.69 -17.29
C ALA A 371 -30.11 48.46 -17.29
N ARG A 372 -30.19 49.49 -16.47
CA ARG A 372 -31.31 50.43 -16.50
C ARG A 372 -31.29 51.02 -17.88
N HIS A 373 -32.26 50.65 -18.72
CA HIS A 373 -32.57 51.39 -19.91
C HIS A 373 -32.80 52.83 -19.48
N ALA A 374 -31.90 53.71 -19.83
CA ALA A 374 -32.05 55.12 -19.71
C ALA A 374 -33.25 55.49 -20.59
N ALA A 375 -34.38 55.79 -19.95
CA ALA A 375 -35.49 56.37 -20.58
C ALA A 375 -35.00 57.75 -21.05
N ALA A 376 -34.82 57.89 -22.35
CA ALA A 376 -34.67 59.19 -23.00
C ALA A 376 -36.03 59.91 -22.86
N ALA A 377 -36.01 60.99 -22.07
CA ALA A 377 -37.06 61.94 -21.95
C ALA A 377 -37.14 62.75 -23.24
N GLY A 378 -38.32 62.86 -23.70
CA GLY A 378 -39.07 63.79 -24.41
C GLY A 378 -38.42 64.87 -25.28
N GLY A 379 -39.05 65.07 -26.38
CA GLY A 379 -39.06 66.24 -27.23
C GLY A 379 -40.15 66.08 -28.24
N ASN A 380 -41.29 66.75 -27.96
CA ASN A 380 -42.26 67.05 -28.93
C ASN A 380 -41.60 67.89 -30.02
N ASP A 381 -42.02 67.70 -31.28
CA ASP A 381 -42.57 68.81 -32.09
C ASP A 381 -43.09 68.24 -33.43
N ASP A 382 -44.21 68.57 -33.67
CA ASP A 382 -45.14 68.83 -34.78
C ASP A 382 -44.70 68.56 -36.23
N ASP A 383 -45.59 67.94 -36.89
CA ASP A 383 -46.42 68.29 -38.04
C ASP A 383 -46.14 67.58 -39.40
N PRO A 384 -47.10 67.48 -40.23
CA PRO A 384 -47.41 66.36 -41.07
C PRO A 384 -47.06 66.60 -42.53
N SER A 385 -47.17 65.65 -43.29
CA SER A 385 -47.68 65.60 -44.65
C SER A 385 -46.98 64.63 -45.58
N ASP A 386 -47.78 63.92 -46.19
CA ASP A 386 -47.98 63.64 -47.64
C ASP A 386 -47.40 62.37 -48.22
N THR A 387 -48.36 61.57 -48.56
CA THR A 387 -48.54 60.89 -49.86
C THR A 387 -47.62 59.76 -50.31
N ALA A 388 -48.25 58.63 -50.34
CA ALA A 388 -48.77 57.94 -51.55
C ALA A 388 -47.79 57.05 -52.36
N HIS A 389 -48.38 55.94 -52.71
CA HIS A 389 -48.03 54.99 -53.80
C HIS A 389 -46.86 54.08 -53.56
N GLY A 390 -46.96 52.86 -53.84
CA GLY A 390 -47.87 51.97 -54.54
C GLY A 390 -47.17 50.66 -54.74
N ALA A 391 -47.93 49.61 -54.72
CA ALA A 391 -47.89 48.44 -55.59
C ALA A 391 -46.47 47.92 -56.00
N ASP A 392 -46.18 46.75 -56.06
CA ASP A 392 -46.81 45.53 -56.52
C ASP A 392 -45.86 44.37 -56.45
N ALA A 393 -46.39 43.24 -56.18
CA ALA A 393 -46.36 41.98 -56.88
C ALA A 393 -45.05 41.20 -57.01
N SER A 394 -45.30 40.01 -56.66
CA SER A 394 -45.06 38.68 -57.35
C SER A 394 -43.70 38.10 -57.27
N ASP A 395 -43.71 36.96 -56.78
CA ASP A 395 -43.85 35.61 -57.34
C ASP A 395 -42.50 34.93 -57.55
N ASP A 396 -42.61 33.77 -57.10
CA ASP A 396 -42.24 32.45 -57.68
C ASP A 396 -40.82 31.93 -57.45
N ASP A 397 -40.88 30.83 -56.83
CA ASP A 397 -40.64 29.45 -57.31
C ASP A 397 -39.19 28.94 -57.25
N ASP A 398 -39.18 27.80 -56.65
CA ASP A 398 -38.70 26.50 -57.10
C ASP A 398 -37.24 26.12 -56.91
N ASP A 399 -37.20 25.03 -56.22
CA ASP A 399 -36.62 23.73 -56.59
C ASP A 399 -35.11 23.43 -56.33
N ASP A 400 -35.03 22.36 -55.60
CA ASP A 400 -34.32 21.10 -55.83
C ASP A 400 -32.81 20.96 -55.58
N ASP A 401 -32.61 19.86 -54.86
CA ASP A 401 -31.60 18.80 -54.99
C ASP A 401 -30.09 19.09 -54.80
N ASP A 402 -29.54 18.51 -53.74
CA ASP A 402 -28.81 17.22 -53.68
C ASP A 402 -28.33 16.91 -52.24
#